data_26ec102eb40a4d8b0efde748f7e23418
#
_entry.id   26ec102eb40a4d8b0efde748f7e23418
#
_cell.length_a   1.000
_cell.length_b   1.000
_cell.length_c   1.000
_cell.angle_alpha   90.00
_cell.angle_beta   90.00
_cell.angle_gamma   90.00
#
_symmetry.space_group_name_H-M   'P 1'
#
loop_
_entity.id
_entity.type
_entity.pdbx_description
1 polymer ?
#
loop_
_entity_poly.entity_id
_entity_poly.type
_entity_poly.pdbx_seq_one_letter_code
_entity_poly.pdbx_strand_id
1 'polypeptide(L)'
;MSSAEHIGVTFRSYQPGDLEVIKRITVEAFSGVSIDEAAELAFGPINGHDWQWRKARHIDADVAREVDGILVVESEQGEVVGYITSWQDTAAGIGYIPNLAFVPEWRGRGLGRLLIQRVLDRFRASGLSHAKIETLAQNDVGHHLYTSIGFREV
;
A
#
# COMPACT_ATOMS: atom_id res chain seq x y z
N MET A 1 0.29 -24.54 2.23
CA MET A 1 -0.32 -23.42 2.98
C MET A 1 0.55 -22.20 2.85
N SER A 2 -0.07 -21.04 2.65
CA SER A 2 0.68 -19.79 2.64
C SER A 2 1.09 -19.40 4.06
N SER A 3 2.15 -18.59 4.19
CA SER A 3 2.57 -18.05 5.48
C SER A 3 1.47 -17.21 6.14
N ALA A 4 0.61 -16.56 5.32
CA ALA A 4 -0.50 -15.74 5.82
C ALA A 4 -1.55 -16.57 6.58
N GLU A 5 -1.81 -17.81 6.16
CA GLU A 5 -2.77 -18.69 6.82
C GLU A 5 -2.33 -19.04 8.24
N HIS A 6 -1.01 -19.15 8.49
CA HIS A 6 -0.46 -19.46 9.81
C HIS A 6 -0.57 -18.30 10.80
N ILE A 7 -0.83 -17.08 10.32
CA ILE A 7 -0.90 -15.89 11.16
C ILE A 7 -2.31 -15.29 11.21
N GLY A 8 -3.31 -16.09 10.85
CA GLY A 8 -4.71 -15.75 11.07
C GLY A 8 -5.31 -14.78 10.05
N VAL A 9 -4.73 -14.70 8.84
CA VAL A 9 -5.26 -13.84 7.78
C VAL A 9 -5.26 -14.57 6.45
N THR A 10 -6.04 -14.03 5.51
CA THR A 10 -6.05 -14.46 4.11
C THR A 10 -5.72 -13.26 3.23
N PHE A 11 -4.84 -13.45 2.25
CA PHE A 11 -4.60 -12.48 1.20
C PHE A 11 -5.52 -12.82 0.02
N ARG A 12 -6.29 -11.86 -0.42
CA ARG A 12 -7.23 -12.07 -1.53
C ARG A 12 -7.26 -10.88 -2.48
N SER A 13 -7.88 -11.11 -3.66
CA SER A 13 -8.07 -10.06 -4.65
C SER A 13 -9.06 -9.00 -4.15
N TYR A 14 -8.84 -7.77 -4.59
CA TYR A 14 -9.74 -6.65 -4.33
C TYR A 14 -11.12 -6.90 -4.93
N GLN A 15 -12.15 -6.46 -4.21
CA GLN A 15 -13.53 -6.43 -4.66
C GLN A 15 -14.09 -5.01 -4.48
N PRO A 16 -15.07 -4.57 -5.29
CA PRO A 16 -15.61 -3.20 -5.19
C PRO A 16 -16.09 -2.80 -3.80
N GLY A 17 -16.60 -3.76 -3.02
CA GLY A 17 -17.03 -3.53 -1.63
C GLY A 17 -15.90 -3.17 -0.67
N ASP A 18 -14.65 -3.34 -1.06
CA ASP A 18 -13.48 -3.04 -0.23
C ASP A 18 -13.08 -1.56 -0.27
N LEU A 19 -13.57 -0.80 -1.27
CA LEU A 19 -13.06 0.55 -1.55
C LEU A 19 -13.12 1.47 -0.33
N GLU A 20 -14.25 1.57 0.32
CA GLU A 20 -14.42 2.51 1.43
C GLU A 20 -13.56 2.13 2.64
N VAL A 21 -13.44 0.85 2.95
CA VAL A 21 -12.63 0.40 4.09
C VAL A 21 -11.14 0.63 3.85
N ILE A 22 -10.65 0.36 2.65
CA ILE A 22 -9.22 0.61 2.37
C ILE A 22 -8.90 2.10 2.27
N LYS A 23 -9.82 2.94 1.83
CA LYS A 23 -9.68 4.40 1.91
C LYS A 23 -9.54 4.87 3.36
N ARG A 24 -10.37 4.37 4.26
CA ARG A 24 -10.31 4.69 5.68
C ARG A 24 -8.98 4.24 6.31
N ILE A 25 -8.55 3.03 6.02
CA ILE A 25 -7.25 2.50 6.49
C ILE A 25 -6.13 3.39 5.99
N THR A 26 -6.19 3.84 4.75
CA THR A 26 -5.17 4.70 4.14
C THR A 26 -5.02 6.01 4.90
N VAL A 27 -6.11 6.71 5.13
CA VAL A 27 -6.09 8.00 5.85
C VAL A 27 -5.52 7.83 7.26
N GLU A 28 -5.96 6.82 7.98
CA GLU A 28 -5.47 6.53 9.33
C GLU A 28 -3.98 6.19 9.35
N ALA A 29 -3.55 5.31 8.45
CA ALA A 29 -2.17 4.83 8.42
C ALA A 29 -1.16 5.90 7.98
N PHE A 30 -1.57 6.81 7.11
CA PHE A 30 -0.65 7.82 6.55
C PHE A 30 -0.63 9.14 7.33
N SER A 31 -1.39 9.27 8.41
CA SER A 31 -1.32 10.43 9.28
C SER A 31 0.10 10.56 9.85
N GLY A 32 0.70 11.75 9.70
CA GLY A 32 2.07 12.03 10.12
C GLY A 32 3.15 11.68 9.10
N VAL A 33 2.84 10.88 8.07
CA VAL A 33 3.81 10.44 7.06
C VAL A 33 3.30 10.63 5.62
N SER A 34 2.22 11.40 5.45
CA SER A 34 1.65 11.68 4.14
C SER A 34 2.26 12.92 3.49
N ILE A 35 2.60 12.81 2.21
CA ILE A 35 3.01 13.98 1.41
C ILE A 35 1.85 14.99 1.32
N ASP A 36 0.62 14.51 1.21
CA ASP A 36 -0.58 15.37 1.16
C ASP A 36 -0.77 16.15 2.45
N GLU A 37 -0.53 15.53 3.60
CA GLU A 37 -0.59 16.21 4.90
C GLU A 37 0.51 17.28 5.02
N ALA A 38 1.72 16.97 4.58
CA ALA A 38 2.82 17.93 4.59
C ALA A 38 2.50 19.15 3.70
N ALA A 39 1.87 18.94 2.55
CA ALA A 39 1.43 20.03 1.69
C ALA A 39 0.36 20.90 2.36
N GLU A 40 -0.59 20.30 3.07
CA GLU A 40 -1.60 21.06 3.80
C GLU A 40 -1.01 21.87 4.95
N LEU A 41 -0.05 21.31 5.67
CA LEU A 41 0.67 22.07 6.72
C LEU A 41 1.39 23.29 6.17
N ALA A 42 1.93 23.19 4.94
CA ALA A 42 2.66 24.29 4.32
C ALA A 42 1.73 25.35 3.69
N PHE A 43 0.63 24.94 3.07
CA PHE A 43 -0.19 25.78 2.21
C PHE A 43 -1.66 25.91 2.64
N GLY A 44 -2.10 25.17 3.65
CA GLY A 44 -3.51 25.05 4.02
C GLY A 44 -4.29 24.14 3.07
N PRO A 45 -5.62 24.02 3.27
CA PRO A 45 -6.47 23.24 2.38
C PRO A 45 -6.36 23.75 0.94
N ILE A 46 -6.34 22.83 -0.01
CA ILE A 46 -6.18 23.15 -1.43
C ILE A 46 -7.50 22.89 -2.15
N ASN A 47 -7.99 23.91 -2.86
CA ASN A 47 -9.25 23.82 -3.61
C ASN A 47 -10.44 23.35 -2.74
N GLY A 48 -10.48 23.79 -1.48
CA GLY A 48 -11.55 23.45 -0.54
C GLY A 48 -11.49 22.03 0.04
N HIS A 49 -10.42 21.29 -0.21
CA HIS A 49 -10.26 19.92 0.26
C HIS A 49 -9.10 19.80 1.24
N ASP A 50 -9.28 18.91 2.25
CA ASP A 50 -8.22 18.57 3.20
C ASP A 50 -7.29 17.47 2.63
N TRP A 51 -6.23 17.17 3.38
CA TRP A 51 -5.26 16.15 2.95
C TRP A 51 -5.87 14.74 2.98
N GLN A 52 -6.79 14.48 3.90
CA GLN A 52 -7.46 13.18 4.01
C GLN A 52 -8.22 12.88 2.73
N TRP A 53 -8.96 13.85 2.21
CA TRP A 53 -9.68 13.71 0.97
C TRP A 53 -8.73 13.43 -0.21
N ARG A 54 -7.64 14.19 -0.30
CA ARG A 54 -6.64 13.97 -1.36
C ARG A 54 -5.98 12.61 -1.26
N LYS A 55 -5.58 12.19 -0.04
CA LYS A 55 -4.92 10.90 0.16
C LYS A 55 -5.86 9.73 -0.13
N ALA A 56 -7.10 9.81 0.33
CA ALA A 56 -8.08 8.74 0.10
C ALA A 56 -8.35 8.50 -1.38
N ARG A 57 -8.40 9.54 -2.19
CA ARG A 57 -8.67 9.39 -3.63
C ARG A 57 -7.51 8.81 -4.42
N HIS A 58 -6.32 8.68 -3.85
CA HIS A 58 -5.23 7.91 -4.47
C HIS A 58 -5.65 6.45 -4.67
N ILE A 59 -6.49 5.93 -3.79
CA ILE A 59 -7.00 4.57 -3.93
C ILE A 59 -7.92 4.44 -5.15
N ASP A 60 -8.75 5.45 -5.43
CA ASP A 60 -9.56 5.45 -6.65
C ASP A 60 -8.68 5.37 -7.90
N ALA A 61 -7.58 6.12 -7.90
CA ALA A 61 -6.64 6.10 -9.02
C ALA A 61 -5.94 4.75 -9.15
N ASP A 62 -5.56 4.12 -8.04
CA ASP A 62 -4.92 2.81 -8.03
C ASP A 62 -5.88 1.74 -8.57
N VAL A 63 -7.14 1.77 -8.14
CA VAL A 63 -8.18 0.85 -8.63
C VAL A 63 -8.40 1.03 -10.14
N ALA A 64 -8.49 2.28 -10.60
CA ALA A 64 -8.70 2.57 -12.02
C ALA A 64 -7.50 2.17 -12.88
N ARG A 65 -6.29 2.26 -12.32
CA ARG A 65 -5.05 1.97 -13.06
C ARG A 65 -4.83 0.48 -13.25
N GLU A 66 -4.91 -0.32 -12.18
CA GLU A 66 -4.65 -1.76 -12.27
C GLU A 66 -5.26 -2.50 -11.07
N VAL A 67 -6.52 -2.89 -11.19
CA VAL A 67 -7.24 -3.57 -10.11
C VAL A 67 -6.57 -4.91 -9.74
N ASP A 68 -6.00 -5.61 -10.72
CA ASP A 68 -5.31 -6.90 -10.48
C ASP A 68 -4.01 -6.74 -9.66
N GLY A 69 -3.53 -5.52 -9.50
CA GLY A 69 -2.37 -5.21 -8.67
C GLY A 69 -2.69 -5.00 -7.19
N ILE A 70 -3.95 -5.16 -6.79
CA ILE A 70 -4.39 -4.90 -5.42
C ILE A 70 -4.67 -6.20 -4.68
N LEU A 71 -3.98 -6.39 -3.55
CA LEU A 71 -4.25 -7.47 -2.60
C LEU A 71 -4.84 -6.89 -1.32
N VAL A 72 -5.85 -7.55 -0.81
CA VAL A 72 -6.53 -7.18 0.43
C VAL A 72 -6.26 -8.26 1.47
N VAL A 73 -6.03 -7.84 2.71
CA VAL A 73 -5.79 -8.73 3.85
C VAL A 73 -7.05 -8.81 4.68
N GLU A 74 -7.57 -10.02 4.82
CA GLU A 74 -8.82 -10.28 5.55
C GLU A 74 -8.53 -11.15 6.77
N SER A 75 -9.03 -10.76 7.94
CA SER A 75 -8.90 -11.51 9.18
C SER A 75 -9.81 -12.75 9.18
N GLU A 76 -9.63 -13.63 10.15
CA GLU A 76 -10.49 -14.81 10.32
C GLU A 76 -11.96 -14.44 10.58
N GLN A 77 -12.22 -13.22 11.09
CA GLN A 77 -13.55 -12.71 11.30
C GLN A 77 -14.16 -12.06 10.05
N GLY A 78 -13.45 -12.08 8.93
CA GLY A 78 -13.91 -11.49 7.69
C GLY A 78 -13.72 -9.97 7.59
N GLU A 79 -12.91 -9.37 8.46
CA GLU A 79 -12.62 -7.94 8.43
C GLU A 79 -11.41 -7.64 7.55
N VAL A 80 -11.49 -6.59 6.76
CA VAL A 80 -10.36 -6.07 6.01
C VAL A 80 -9.44 -5.31 6.97
N VAL A 81 -8.20 -5.78 7.11
CA VAL A 81 -7.24 -5.23 8.08
C VAL A 81 -6.01 -4.60 7.44
N GLY A 82 -5.85 -4.75 6.14
CA GLY A 82 -4.74 -4.16 5.40
C GLY A 82 -4.86 -4.39 3.90
N TYR A 83 -3.97 -3.78 3.16
CA TYR A 83 -3.94 -3.90 1.70
C TYR A 83 -2.61 -3.44 1.13
N ILE A 84 -2.36 -3.77 -0.13
CA ILE A 84 -1.29 -3.22 -0.94
C ILE A 84 -1.84 -2.93 -2.34
N THR A 85 -1.40 -1.81 -2.93
CA THR A 85 -1.67 -1.53 -4.34
C THR A 85 -0.38 -1.63 -5.14
N SER A 86 -0.50 -2.03 -6.39
CA SER A 86 0.64 -2.10 -7.30
C SER A 86 0.17 -1.96 -8.76
N TRP A 87 1.10 -1.55 -9.63
CA TRP A 87 0.84 -1.55 -11.06
C TRP A 87 2.14 -1.75 -11.82
N GLN A 88 2.03 -2.16 -13.07
CA GLN A 88 3.16 -2.56 -13.89
C GLN A 88 3.29 -1.67 -15.12
N ASP A 89 4.47 -1.09 -15.31
CA ASP A 89 4.87 -0.47 -16.56
C ASP A 89 5.75 -1.45 -17.31
N THR A 90 5.13 -2.28 -18.15
CA THR A 90 5.84 -3.35 -18.85
C THR A 90 6.81 -2.80 -19.89
N ALA A 91 6.51 -1.68 -20.50
CA ALA A 91 7.40 -1.04 -21.47
C ALA A 91 8.68 -0.52 -20.80
N ALA A 92 8.56 0.04 -19.60
CA ALA A 92 9.72 0.52 -18.85
C ALA A 92 10.43 -0.59 -18.06
N GLY A 93 9.77 -1.71 -17.82
CA GLY A 93 10.31 -2.81 -17.01
C GLY A 93 10.25 -2.55 -15.51
N ILE A 94 9.36 -1.67 -15.06
CA ILE A 94 9.27 -1.22 -13.67
C ILE A 94 7.88 -1.53 -13.10
N GLY A 95 7.86 -2.13 -11.90
CA GLY A 95 6.65 -2.25 -11.10
C GLY A 95 6.61 -1.17 -10.02
N TYR A 96 5.42 -0.65 -9.74
CA TYR A 96 5.19 0.40 -8.77
C TYR A 96 4.31 -0.09 -7.63
N ILE A 97 4.64 0.32 -6.40
CA ILE A 97 3.85 0.05 -5.20
C ILE A 97 3.46 1.40 -4.58
N PRO A 98 2.29 1.96 -4.98
CA PRO A 98 1.87 3.26 -4.49
C PRO A 98 1.44 3.30 -3.03
N ASN A 99 0.76 2.26 -2.55
CA ASN A 99 0.20 2.26 -1.22
C ASN A 99 0.28 0.89 -0.55
N LEU A 100 0.58 0.90 0.75
CA LEU A 100 0.62 -0.27 1.63
C LEU A 100 0.22 0.21 3.02
N ALA A 101 -0.82 -0.36 3.60
CA ALA A 101 -1.28 0.07 4.91
C ALA A 101 -2.02 -1.04 5.66
N PHE A 102 -1.96 -0.97 6.99
CA PHE A 102 -2.66 -1.86 7.92
C PHE A 102 -3.32 -1.06 9.02
N VAL A 103 -4.39 -1.59 9.59
CA VAL A 103 -4.92 -1.09 10.85
C VAL A 103 -3.88 -1.30 11.96
N PRO A 104 -3.84 -0.44 13.02
CA PRO A 104 -2.79 -0.49 14.03
C PRO A 104 -2.62 -1.86 14.70
N GLU A 105 -3.71 -2.56 14.98
CA GLU A 105 -3.69 -3.85 15.67
C GLU A 105 -2.99 -4.95 14.89
N TRP A 106 -2.85 -4.77 13.59
CA TRP A 106 -2.24 -5.77 12.70
C TRP A 106 -0.84 -5.40 12.23
N ARG A 107 -0.30 -4.28 12.73
CA ARG A 107 1.08 -3.88 12.45
C ARG A 107 2.09 -4.68 13.27
N GLY A 108 3.33 -4.76 12.80
CA GLY A 108 4.40 -5.44 13.52
C GLY A 108 4.33 -6.97 13.49
N ARG A 109 3.56 -7.54 12.58
CA ARG A 109 3.38 -9.00 12.46
C ARG A 109 4.05 -9.59 11.22
N GLY A 110 4.80 -8.80 10.47
CA GLY A 110 5.47 -9.24 9.25
C GLY A 110 4.57 -9.32 8.01
N LEU A 111 3.32 -8.85 8.09
CA LEU A 111 2.36 -8.92 6.99
C LEU A 111 2.72 -8.01 5.82
N GLY A 112 3.24 -6.82 6.11
CA GLY A 112 3.68 -5.90 5.06
C GLY A 112 4.78 -6.48 4.20
N ARG A 113 5.72 -7.17 4.82
CA ARG A 113 6.79 -7.90 4.11
C ARG A 113 6.21 -8.97 3.20
N LEU A 114 5.26 -9.76 3.69
CA LEU A 114 4.63 -10.82 2.89
C LEU A 114 3.87 -10.25 1.70
N LEU A 115 3.14 -9.14 1.88
CA LEU A 115 2.44 -8.47 0.78
C LEU A 115 3.41 -7.96 -0.29
N ILE A 116 4.48 -7.32 0.13
CA ILE A 116 5.51 -6.82 -0.81
C ILE A 116 6.13 -7.98 -1.58
N GLN A 117 6.46 -9.08 -0.91
CA GLN A 117 7.02 -10.26 -1.57
C GLN A 117 6.07 -10.84 -2.61
N ARG A 118 4.75 -10.89 -2.31
CA ARG A 118 3.73 -11.32 -3.28
C ARG A 118 3.72 -10.43 -4.51
N VAL A 119 3.78 -9.12 -4.31
CA VAL A 119 3.80 -8.15 -5.41
C VAL A 119 5.09 -8.27 -6.22
N LEU A 120 6.24 -8.43 -5.58
CA LEU A 120 7.51 -8.61 -6.27
C LEU A 120 7.52 -9.91 -7.09
N ASP A 121 6.92 -10.99 -6.59
CA ASP A 121 6.79 -12.23 -7.35
C ASP A 121 5.92 -12.03 -8.60
N ARG A 122 4.84 -11.26 -8.48
CA ARG A 122 4.01 -10.89 -9.62
C ARG A 122 4.80 -10.09 -10.65
N PHE A 123 5.60 -9.12 -10.21
CA PHE A 123 6.45 -8.33 -11.11
C PHE A 123 7.46 -9.21 -11.85
N ARG A 124 8.11 -10.14 -11.14
CA ARG A 124 9.05 -11.08 -11.76
C ARG A 124 8.37 -11.98 -12.79
N ALA A 125 7.19 -12.49 -12.46
CA ALA A 125 6.40 -13.33 -13.37
C ALA A 125 6.02 -12.57 -14.65
N SER A 126 5.86 -11.26 -14.58
CA SER A 126 5.58 -10.39 -15.74
C SER A 126 6.84 -9.92 -16.47
N GLY A 127 8.03 -10.34 -16.02
CA GLY A 127 9.30 -9.98 -16.67
C GLY A 127 9.83 -8.60 -16.31
N LEU A 128 9.33 -7.96 -15.24
CA LEU A 128 9.82 -6.66 -14.81
C LEU A 128 11.18 -6.81 -14.13
N SER A 129 12.06 -5.84 -14.34
CA SER A 129 13.43 -5.86 -13.81
C SER A 129 13.60 -5.06 -12.52
N HIS A 130 12.72 -4.10 -12.25
CA HIS A 130 12.83 -3.19 -11.11
C HIS A 130 11.47 -2.96 -10.46
N ALA A 131 11.51 -2.61 -9.18
CA ALA A 131 10.33 -2.19 -8.43
C ALA A 131 10.63 -0.86 -7.74
N LYS A 132 9.61 0.00 -7.63
CA LYS A 132 9.73 1.33 -7.05
C LYS A 132 8.69 1.54 -5.94
N ILE A 133 9.15 2.06 -4.80
CA ILE A 133 8.33 2.54 -3.69
C ILE A 133 8.76 3.97 -3.36
N GLU A 134 7.80 4.86 -3.13
CA GLU A 134 8.06 6.22 -2.64
C GLU A 134 7.58 6.34 -1.20
N THR A 135 8.37 7.02 -0.36
CA THR A 135 8.01 7.29 1.02
C THR A 135 8.68 8.58 1.49
N LEU A 136 8.07 9.25 2.47
CA LEU A 136 8.72 10.40 3.11
C LEU A 136 9.93 9.95 3.94
N ALA A 137 10.95 10.80 3.98
CA ALA A 137 12.16 10.54 4.76
C ALA A 137 11.88 10.34 6.25
N GLN A 138 10.84 10.98 6.78
CA GLN A 138 10.42 10.85 8.19
C GLN A 138 9.65 9.55 8.49
N ASN A 139 9.33 8.76 7.48
CA ASN A 139 8.66 7.48 7.67
C ASN A 139 9.68 6.39 7.99
N ASP A 140 10.20 6.39 9.22
CA ASP A 140 11.26 5.47 9.65
C ASP A 140 10.82 4.01 9.57
N VAL A 141 9.56 3.71 9.89
CA VAL A 141 9.02 2.33 9.84
C VAL A 141 9.02 1.81 8.41
N GLY A 142 8.49 2.62 7.47
CA GLY A 142 8.47 2.26 6.05
C GLY A 142 9.88 2.11 5.48
N HIS A 143 10.76 3.07 5.77
CA HIS A 143 12.14 3.05 5.31
C HIS A 143 12.87 1.78 5.78
N HIS A 144 12.74 1.44 7.07
CA HIS A 144 13.33 0.23 7.64
C HIS A 144 12.81 -1.03 6.97
N LEU A 145 11.50 -1.13 6.78
CA LEU A 145 10.87 -2.28 6.12
C LEU A 145 11.39 -2.44 4.69
N TYR A 146 11.37 -1.36 3.91
CA TYR A 146 11.73 -1.43 2.49
C TYR A 146 13.21 -1.76 2.30
N THR A 147 14.10 -1.14 3.07
CA THR A 147 15.54 -1.45 2.99
C THR A 147 15.83 -2.88 3.43
N SER A 148 15.09 -3.40 4.42
CA SER A 148 15.26 -4.79 4.90
C SER A 148 14.88 -5.84 3.85
N ILE A 149 14.01 -5.47 2.89
CA ILE A 149 13.62 -6.34 1.77
C ILE A 149 14.62 -6.27 0.62
N GLY A 150 15.42 -5.20 0.55
CA GLY A 150 16.43 -5.02 -0.47
C GLY A 150 16.26 -3.76 -1.32
N PHE A 151 15.28 -2.92 -1.04
CA PHE A 151 15.15 -1.62 -1.72
C PHE A 151 16.31 -0.71 -1.32
N ARG A 152 16.81 0.03 -2.30
CA ARG A 152 17.87 1.02 -2.08
C ARG A 152 17.28 2.42 -2.29
N GLU A 153 17.65 3.33 -1.39
CA GLU A 153 17.31 4.75 -1.52
C GLU A 153 18.11 5.37 -2.65
N VAL A 154 17.45 6.19 -3.44
CA VAL A 154 18.06 6.95 -4.54
C VAL A 154 17.76 8.43 -4.43
#